data_a9da9fef67308845c3defc0a005b3921
#
_entry.id   a9da9fef67308845c3defc0a005b3921
#
_cell.length_a   1.000
_cell.length_b   1.000
_cell.length_c   1.000
_cell.angle_alpha   90.00
_cell.angle_beta   90.00
_cell.angle_gamma   90.00
#
_symmetry.space_group_name_H-M   'P 1'
#
loop_
_entity.id
_entity.type
_entity.pdbx_description
1 polymer ?
#
loop_
_entity_poly.entity_id
_entity_poly.type
_entity_poly.pdbx_seq_one_letter_code
_entity_poly.pdbx_strand_id
1 'polypeptide(L)'
;MENSLKNIFEIETKIENKKLCFFFKSQKVDVTELRMTKFIHDMKQVVNTMDSKQIKKVCFIFDLNKLHIPSNFIQIKEFSEMLKSYEALLTEKLQFTIIINKNNVFYIFFNLFKKYYNPVKPLYLCKTEEEAIICLQDENKRSKFPNIQTLI
;
A
#
# COMPACT_ATOMS: atom_id res chain seq x y z
N MET A 1 20.90 -4.75 17.38
CA MET A 1 21.52 -4.41 16.09
C MET A 1 20.75 -4.92 14.90
N GLU A 2 20.34 -6.16 14.89
CA GLU A 2 19.53 -6.70 13.81
C GLU A 2 18.19 -5.97 13.64
N ASN A 3 17.58 -5.54 14.76
CA ASN A 3 16.31 -4.82 14.72
C ASN A 3 16.38 -3.48 14.00
N SER A 4 17.55 -2.81 13.99
CA SER A 4 17.72 -1.54 13.31
C SER A 4 17.69 -1.70 11.78
N LEU A 5 17.96 -2.91 11.28
CA LEU A 5 17.95 -3.23 9.85
C LEU A 5 16.62 -3.82 9.38
N LYS A 6 15.68 -4.07 10.31
CA LYS A 6 14.40 -4.68 10.00
C LYS A 6 13.52 -3.70 9.23
N ASN A 7 12.97 -4.16 8.13
CA ASN A 7 12.13 -3.34 7.26
C ASN A 7 10.74 -3.11 7.86
N ILE A 8 10.06 -2.07 7.41
CA ILE A 8 8.66 -1.82 7.75
C ILE A 8 7.80 -2.99 7.28
N PHE A 9 8.01 -3.43 6.05
CA PHE A 9 7.24 -4.51 5.44
C PHE A 9 8.12 -5.64 4.97
N GLU A 10 7.57 -6.83 5.08
CA GLU A 10 8.04 -8.00 4.34
C GLU A 10 7.17 -8.07 3.09
N ILE A 11 7.79 -8.12 1.91
CA ILE A 11 7.08 -8.05 0.63
C ILE A 11 7.01 -9.43 0.00
N GLU A 12 5.80 -9.91 -0.25
CA GLU A 12 5.56 -11.17 -0.95
C GLU A 12 4.83 -10.89 -2.26
N THR A 13 5.09 -11.71 -3.27
CA THR A 13 4.39 -11.63 -4.54
C THR A 13 3.62 -12.91 -4.79
N LYS A 14 2.42 -12.78 -5.30
CA LYS A 14 1.60 -13.92 -5.73
C LYS A 14 0.79 -13.55 -6.96
N ILE A 15 0.39 -14.56 -7.72
CA ILE A 15 -0.56 -14.39 -8.80
C ILE A 15 -1.91 -14.89 -8.31
N GLU A 16 -2.88 -13.98 -8.26
CA GLU A 16 -4.25 -14.27 -7.83
C GLU A 16 -5.21 -13.71 -8.86
N ASN A 17 -6.12 -14.56 -9.35
CA ASN A 17 -7.16 -14.13 -10.30
C ASN A 17 -6.57 -13.34 -11.49
N LYS A 18 -5.47 -13.86 -12.07
CA LYS A 18 -4.76 -13.28 -13.22
C LYS A 18 -4.11 -11.93 -12.95
N LYS A 19 -3.97 -11.54 -11.68
CA LYS A 19 -3.29 -10.31 -11.28
C LYS A 19 -2.03 -10.63 -10.51
N LEU A 20 -1.00 -9.81 -10.69
CA LEU A 20 0.19 -9.87 -9.87
C LEU A 20 -0.08 -9.07 -8.60
N CYS A 21 -0.06 -9.72 -7.46
CA CYS A 21 -0.34 -9.08 -6.18
C CYS A 21 0.93 -8.93 -5.38
N PHE A 22 1.22 -7.69 -4.97
CA PHE A 22 2.30 -7.39 -4.03
C PHE A 22 1.68 -7.24 -2.65
N PHE A 23 2.05 -8.14 -1.76
CA PHE A 23 1.55 -8.16 -0.40
C PHE A 23 2.63 -7.59 0.53
N PHE A 24 2.34 -6.43 1.14
CA PHE A 24 3.23 -5.75 2.06
C PHE A 24 2.78 -6.07 3.49
N LYS A 25 3.44 -7.04 4.12
CA LYS A 25 3.10 -7.47 5.49
C LYS A 25 3.91 -6.67 6.47
N SER A 26 3.24 -5.92 7.34
CA SER A 26 3.93 -5.12 8.34
C SER A 26 4.68 -5.99 9.33
N GLN A 27 5.83 -5.49 9.77
CA GLN A 27 6.60 -6.08 10.85
C GLN A 27 6.39 -5.25 12.10
N LYS A 28 6.61 -5.85 13.26
CA LYS A 28 6.44 -5.16 14.54
C LYS A 28 7.63 -4.23 14.78
N VAL A 29 7.60 -3.07 14.13
CA VAL A 29 8.66 -2.06 14.21
C VAL A 29 8.04 -0.67 14.25
N ASP A 30 8.83 0.29 14.77
CA ASP A 30 8.48 1.69 14.67
C ASP A 30 8.82 2.20 13.27
N VAL A 31 7.97 3.07 12.74
CA VAL A 31 8.25 3.74 11.47
C VAL A 31 9.18 4.90 11.75
N THR A 32 10.46 4.69 11.48
CA THR A 32 11.51 5.70 11.64
C THR A 32 11.86 6.31 10.28
N GLU A 33 12.58 7.42 10.31
CA GLU A 33 13.04 8.08 9.08
C GLU A 33 13.87 7.13 8.22
N LEU A 34 14.81 6.40 8.83
CA LEU A 34 15.67 5.46 8.11
C LEU A 34 14.86 4.34 7.46
N ARG A 35 13.93 3.76 8.21
CA ARG A 35 13.06 2.69 7.70
C ARG A 35 12.16 3.19 6.59
N MET A 36 11.65 4.40 6.71
CA MET A 36 10.81 4.97 5.68
C MET A 36 11.58 5.27 4.39
N THR A 37 12.79 5.78 4.51
CA THR A 37 13.67 6.00 3.36
C THR A 37 13.92 4.69 2.61
N LYS A 38 14.18 3.62 3.37
CA LYS A 38 14.37 2.30 2.77
C LYS A 38 13.09 1.77 2.12
N PHE A 39 11.95 1.98 2.76
CA PHE A 39 10.67 1.57 2.18
C PHE A 39 10.38 2.30 0.86
N ILE A 40 10.63 3.59 0.81
CA ILE A 40 10.44 4.37 -0.43
C ILE A 40 11.33 3.80 -1.54
N HIS A 41 12.58 3.46 -1.22
CA HIS A 41 13.48 2.82 -2.16
C HIS A 41 12.94 1.46 -2.64
N ASP A 42 12.49 0.63 -1.71
CA ASP A 42 11.93 -0.69 -2.03
C ASP A 42 10.67 -0.56 -2.88
N MET A 43 9.83 0.43 -2.59
CA MET A 43 8.62 0.70 -3.35
C MET A 43 8.94 1.10 -4.80
N LYS A 44 9.99 1.88 -5.01
CA LYS A 44 10.46 2.21 -6.36
C LYS A 44 10.84 0.94 -7.13
N GLN A 45 11.49 -0.02 -6.46
CA GLN A 45 11.84 -1.29 -7.08
C GLN A 45 10.59 -2.08 -7.47
N VAL A 46 9.60 -2.12 -6.58
CA VAL A 46 8.32 -2.79 -6.86
C VAL A 46 7.65 -2.17 -8.10
N VAL A 47 7.55 -0.84 -8.12
CA VAL A 47 6.90 -0.15 -9.24
C VAL A 47 7.68 -0.35 -10.55
N ASN A 48 9.00 -0.32 -10.50
CA ASN A 48 9.83 -0.59 -11.69
C ASN A 48 9.61 -2.00 -12.23
N THR A 49 9.37 -2.98 -11.35
CA THR A 49 9.03 -4.35 -11.77
C THR A 49 7.73 -4.38 -12.58
N MET A 50 6.80 -3.49 -12.27
CA MET A 50 5.52 -3.41 -12.98
C MET A 50 5.66 -2.96 -14.44
N ASP A 51 6.77 -2.35 -14.81
CA ASP A 51 7.01 -1.82 -16.15
C ASP A 51 7.36 -2.92 -17.18
N SER A 52 7.21 -4.17 -16.83
CA SER A 52 7.39 -5.29 -17.75
C SER A 52 6.16 -5.45 -18.65
N LYS A 53 6.39 -5.70 -19.94
CA LYS A 53 5.30 -5.95 -20.91
C LYS A 53 4.47 -7.18 -20.57
N GLN A 54 5.04 -8.10 -19.82
CA GLN A 54 4.36 -9.33 -19.42
C GLN A 54 3.38 -9.11 -18.27
N ILE A 55 3.55 -8.03 -17.51
CA ILE A 55 2.69 -7.68 -16.38
C ILE A 55 1.61 -6.74 -16.87
N LYS A 56 0.35 -7.16 -16.79
CA LYS A 56 -0.81 -6.39 -17.28
C LYS A 56 -1.63 -5.77 -16.16
N LYS A 57 -1.86 -6.53 -15.09
CA LYS A 57 -2.71 -6.10 -13.98
C LYS A 57 -1.99 -6.36 -12.66
N VAL A 58 -1.98 -5.36 -11.80
CA VAL A 58 -1.31 -5.41 -10.49
C VAL A 58 -2.28 -4.94 -9.42
N CYS A 59 -2.18 -5.50 -8.23
CA CYS A 59 -2.82 -4.95 -7.05
C CYS A 59 -1.83 -4.92 -5.89
N PHE A 60 -2.04 -3.96 -4.99
CA PHE A 60 -1.25 -3.81 -3.77
C PHE A 60 -2.12 -4.14 -2.57
N ILE A 61 -1.55 -4.84 -1.61
CA ILE A 61 -2.19 -5.13 -0.33
C ILE A 61 -1.21 -4.72 0.76
N PHE A 62 -1.60 -3.76 1.60
CA PHE A 62 -0.77 -3.27 2.71
C PHE A 62 -1.42 -3.66 4.03
N ASP A 63 -0.78 -4.56 4.76
CA ASP A 63 -1.19 -4.90 6.12
C ASP A 63 -0.43 -3.99 7.08
N LEU A 64 -1.15 -3.07 7.75
CA LEU A 64 -0.57 -2.08 8.65
C LEU A 64 -0.74 -2.45 10.14
N ASN A 65 -1.32 -3.62 10.43
CA ASN A 65 -1.76 -3.94 11.79
C ASN A 65 -0.64 -4.03 12.83
N LYS A 66 0.58 -4.31 12.40
CA LYS A 66 1.72 -4.44 13.32
C LYS A 66 2.58 -3.19 13.42
N LEU A 67 2.32 -2.17 12.59
CA LEU A 67 3.14 -0.97 12.59
C LEU A 67 2.80 -0.02 13.73
N HIS A 68 3.83 0.63 14.26
CA HIS A 68 3.68 1.78 15.12
C HIS A 68 4.08 3.03 14.32
N ILE A 69 3.10 3.86 13.97
CA ILE A 69 3.31 5.08 13.18
C ILE A 69 3.31 6.26 14.13
N PRO A 70 4.41 7.03 14.24
CA PRO A 70 4.44 8.20 15.08
C PRO A 70 3.53 9.30 14.55
N SER A 71 3.04 10.17 15.44
CA SER A 71 2.10 11.23 15.08
C SER A 71 2.70 12.30 14.15
N ASN A 72 4.03 12.43 14.14
CA ASN A 72 4.75 13.41 13.32
C ASN A 72 5.43 12.76 12.12
N PHE A 73 4.66 12.07 11.30
CA PHE A 73 5.17 11.37 10.13
C PHE A 73 5.66 12.38 9.08
N ILE A 74 6.98 12.55 9.00
CA ILE A 74 7.58 13.64 8.22
C ILE A 74 7.87 13.33 6.75
N GLN A 75 7.93 12.06 6.38
CA GLN A 75 8.29 11.66 5.03
C GLN A 75 7.11 11.35 4.11
N ILE A 76 5.93 11.74 4.52
CA ILE A 76 4.72 11.51 3.74
C ILE A 76 4.78 12.24 2.39
N LYS A 77 5.39 13.43 2.38
CA LYS A 77 5.56 14.21 1.15
C LYS A 77 6.48 13.50 0.16
N GLU A 78 7.62 12.97 0.63
CA GLU A 78 8.56 12.24 -0.21
C GLU A 78 7.92 11.00 -0.80
N PHE A 79 7.17 10.25 0.01
CA PHE A 79 6.44 9.08 -0.45
C PHE A 79 5.42 9.45 -1.52
N SER A 80 4.68 10.53 -1.29
CA SER A 80 3.67 11.02 -2.23
C SER A 80 4.28 11.46 -3.56
N GLU A 81 5.41 12.17 -3.51
CA GLU A 81 6.13 12.60 -4.70
C GLU A 81 6.67 11.42 -5.50
N MET A 82 7.11 10.38 -4.81
CA MET A 82 7.55 9.15 -5.48
C MET A 82 6.39 8.51 -6.25
N LEU A 83 5.23 8.34 -5.62
CA LEU A 83 4.05 7.79 -6.28
C LEU A 83 3.62 8.66 -7.47
N LYS A 84 3.67 9.96 -7.30
CA LYS A 84 3.30 10.91 -8.35
C LYS A 84 4.21 10.78 -9.58
N SER A 85 5.48 10.51 -9.37
CA SER A 85 6.43 10.32 -10.47
C SER A 85 6.13 9.06 -11.29
N TYR A 86 5.39 8.10 -10.72
CA TYR A 86 4.98 6.86 -11.41
C TYR A 86 3.50 6.85 -11.79
N GLU A 87 2.83 8.00 -11.76
CA GLU A 87 1.38 8.08 -11.94
C GLU A 87 0.90 7.42 -13.23
N ALA A 88 1.59 7.62 -14.34
CA ALA A 88 1.22 7.03 -15.62
C ALA A 88 1.23 5.50 -15.57
N LEU A 89 2.28 4.92 -14.99
CA LEU A 89 2.42 3.47 -14.88
C LEU A 89 1.38 2.89 -13.91
N LEU A 90 1.14 3.57 -12.80
CA LEU A 90 0.12 3.15 -11.83
C LEU A 90 -1.29 3.22 -12.45
N THR A 91 -1.56 4.27 -13.22
CA THR A 91 -2.85 4.39 -13.92
C THR A 91 -3.06 3.26 -14.91
N GLU A 92 -2.00 2.87 -15.62
CA GLU A 92 -2.09 1.81 -16.62
C GLU A 92 -2.28 0.42 -15.99
N LYS A 93 -1.54 0.10 -14.93
CA LYS A 93 -1.41 -1.28 -14.46
C LYS A 93 -2.04 -1.58 -13.11
N LEU A 94 -2.06 -0.63 -12.18
CA LEU A 94 -2.65 -0.85 -10.87
C LEU A 94 -4.17 -0.89 -10.97
N GLN A 95 -4.78 -1.95 -10.43
CA GLN A 95 -6.23 -2.11 -10.45
C GLN A 95 -6.87 -1.51 -9.19
N PHE A 96 -6.29 -1.79 -8.05
CA PHE A 96 -6.76 -1.27 -6.76
C PHE A 96 -5.70 -1.53 -5.71
N THR A 97 -5.88 -0.90 -4.55
CA THR A 97 -5.07 -1.14 -3.36
C THR A 97 -5.99 -1.52 -2.21
N ILE A 98 -5.59 -2.52 -1.44
CA ILE A 98 -6.30 -2.94 -0.24
C ILE A 98 -5.45 -2.59 0.97
N ILE A 99 -6.05 -1.91 1.94
CA ILE A 99 -5.41 -1.58 3.21
C ILE A 99 -6.04 -2.44 4.30
N ILE A 100 -5.22 -3.15 5.06
CA ILE A 100 -5.66 -3.93 6.21
C ILE A 100 -5.26 -3.16 7.47
N ASN A 101 -6.24 -2.66 8.21
CA ASN A 101 -5.99 -1.91 9.44
C ASN A 101 -7.17 -2.01 10.39
N LYS A 102 -6.94 -2.51 11.61
CA LYS A 102 -7.97 -2.72 12.62
C LYS A 102 -8.43 -1.45 13.31
N ASN A 103 -7.59 -0.43 13.32
CA ASN A 103 -7.86 0.82 14.01
C ASN A 103 -7.88 1.98 13.02
N ASN A 104 -8.06 3.19 13.52
CA ASN A 104 -8.23 4.38 12.68
C ASN A 104 -6.91 5.06 12.32
N VAL A 105 -5.76 4.43 12.58
CA VAL A 105 -4.45 5.01 12.29
C VAL A 105 -4.28 5.33 10.81
N PHE A 106 -4.77 4.46 9.94
CA PHE A 106 -4.67 4.69 8.51
C PHE A 106 -5.39 5.97 8.07
N TYR A 107 -6.54 6.29 8.66
CA TYR A 107 -7.27 7.51 8.30
C TYR A 107 -6.48 8.77 8.62
N ILE A 108 -5.74 8.77 9.73
CA ILE A 108 -4.88 9.90 10.12
C ILE A 108 -3.78 10.07 9.07
N PHE A 109 -3.12 8.98 8.71
CA PHE A 109 -2.11 8.97 7.66
C PHE A 109 -2.69 9.43 6.32
N PHE A 110 -3.83 8.87 5.94
CA PHE A 110 -4.45 9.17 4.64
C PHE A 110 -4.88 10.62 4.53
N ASN A 111 -5.37 11.22 5.61
CA ASN A 111 -5.75 12.63 5.63
C ASN A 111 -4.56 13.55 5.38
N LEU A 112 -3.37 13.17 5.86
CA LEU A 112 -2.14 13.90 5.57
C LEU A 112 -1.66 13.62 4.14
N PHE A 113 -1.71 12.39 3.74
CA PHE A 113 -1.23 11.92 2.44
C PHE A 113 -1.96 12.59 1.27
N LYS A 114 -3.28 12.70 1.35
CA LYS A 114 -4.08 13.27 0.25
C LYS A 114 -3.83 14.75 0.00
N LYS A 115 -3.14 15.44 0.91
CA LYS A 115 -2.71 16.82 0.67
C LYS A 115 -1.65 16.91 -0.42
N TYR A 116 -0.93 15.83 -0.68
CA TYR A 116 0.17 15.79 -1.62
C TYR A 116 -0.12 14.93 -2.84
N TYR A 117 -1.05 13.99 -2.73
CA TYR A 117 -1.30 13.02 -3.79
C TYR A 117 -2.75 12.51 -3.74
N ASN A 118 -3.39 12.47 -4.91
CA ASN A 118 -4.70 11.83 -5.06
C ASN A 118 -4.49 10.46 -5.68
N PRO A 119 -4.88 9.38 -4.99
CA PRO A 119 -4.76 8.04 -5.56
C PRO A 119 -5.52 7.91 -6.88
N VAL A 120 -4.87 7.31 -7.88
CA VAL A 120 -5.46 7.19 -9.22
C VAL A 120 -6.38 5.98 -9.33
N LYS A 121 -6.33 5.06 -8.38
CA LYS A 121 -7.14 3.82 -8.39
C LYS A 121 -7.82 3.64 -7.03
N PRO A 122 -8.91 2.83 -6.98
CA PRO A 122 -9.65 2.61 -5.74
C PRO A 122 -8.79 2.10 -4.60
N LEU A 123 -9.08 2.58 -3.40
CA LEU A 123 -8.51 2.11 -2.14
C LEU A 123 -9.62 1.48 -1.31
N TYR A 124 -9.46 0.23 -0.95
CA TYR A 124 -10.39 -0.49 -0.08
C TYR A 124 -9.77 -0.67 1.29
N LEU A 125 -10.57 -0.49 2.32
CA LEU A 125 -10.14 -0.66 3.70
C LEU A 125 -10.85 -1.85 4.32
N CYS A 126 -10.08 -2.76 4.93
CA CYS A 126 -10.62 -3.88 5.69
C CYS A 126 -9.84 -4.04 6.98
N LYS A 127 -10.28 -4.93 7.86
CA LYS A 127 -9.68 -5.10 9.19
C LYS A 127 -8.76 -6.30 9.31
N THR A 128 -9.00 -7.34 8.51
CA THR A 128 -8.27 -8.61 8.61
C THR A 128 -7.75 -9.06 7.27
N GLU A 129 -6.76 -9.94 7.30
CA GLU A 129 -6.22 -10.57 6.09
C GLU A 129 -7.29 -11.38 5.36
N GLU A 130 -8.17 -12.06 6.10
CA GLU A 130 -9.27 -12.84 5.52
C GLU A 130 -10.22 -11.97 4.71
N GLU A 131 -10.57 -10.80 5.23
CA GLU A 131 -11.38 -9.83 4.50
C GLU A 131 -10.66 -9.33 3.24
N ALA A 132 -9.35 -9.12 3.34
CA ALA A 132 -8.55 -8.69 2.19
C ALA A 132 -8.56 -9.75 1.08
N ILE A 133 -8.47 -11.02 1.43
CA ILE A 133 -8.53 -12.13 0.46
C ILE A 133 -9.90 -12.14 -0.24
N ILE A 134 -10.98 -11.96 0.50
CA ILE A 134 -12.33 -11.87 -0.06
C ILE A 134 -12.42 -10.68 -1.04
N CYS A 135 -11.91 -9.54 -0.62
CA CYS A 135 -11.89 -8.32 -1.43
C CYS A 135 -11.10 -8.53 -2.73
N LEU A 136 -9.98 -9.26 -2.65
CA LEU A 136 -9.11 -9.54 -3.79
C LEU A 136 -9.76 -10.48 -4.80
N GLN A 137 -10.45 -11.52 -4.32
CA GLN A 137 -10.92 -12.62 -5.17
C GLN A 137 -12.28 -12.39 -5.79
N ASP A 138 -13.13 -11.60 -5.17
CA ASP A 138 -14.53 -11.47 -5.58
C ASP A 138 -14.91 -10.00 -5.79
N GLU A 139 -15.06 -9.61 -7.07
CA GLU A 139 -15.43 -8.24 -7.44
C GLU A 139 -16.79 -7.83 -6.86
N ASN A 140 -17.73 -8.76 -6.79
CA ASN A 140 -19.07 -8.49 -6.26
C ASN A 140 -19.05 -8.22 -4.76
N LYS A 141 -18.18 -8.92 -4.03
CA LYS A 141 -18.02 -8.70 -2.58
C LYS A 141 -17.19 -7.48 -2.26
N ARG A 142 -16.39 -7.02 -3.22
CA ARG A 142 -15.54 -5.82 -3.03
C ARG A 142 -16.37 -4.60 -2.70
N SER A 143 -17.58 -4.49 -3.22
CA SER A 143 -18.48 -3.38 -2.93
C SER A 143 -18.89 -3.28 -1.46
N LYS A 144 -18.71 -4.34 -0.67
CA LYS A 144 -19.02 -4.35 0.77
C LYS A 144 -17.96 -3.62 1.61
N PHE A 145 -16.78 -3.37 1.04
CA PHE A 145 -15.71 -2.69 1.74
C PHE A 145 -15.69 -1.21 1.37
N PRO A 146 -15.40 -0.33 2.32
CA PRO A 146 -15.34 1.09 2.00
C PRO A 146 -14.25 1.39 0.97
N ASN A 147 -14.58 2.23 0.01
CA ASN A 147 -13.62 2.75 -0.95
C ASN A 147 -13.17 4.11 -0.45
N ILE A 148 -11.92 4.20 0.01
CA ILE A 148 -11.40 5.39 0.67
C ILE A 148 -11.33 6.59 -0.27
N GLN A 149 -11.14 6.36 -1.57
CA GLN A 149 -11.14 7.45 -2.55
C GLN A 149 -12.46 8.21 -2.57
N THR A 150 -13.57 7.56 -2.28
CA THR A 150 -14.88 8.21 -2.28
C THR A 150 -15.11 9.08 -1.04
N LEU A 151 -14.24 8.99 -0.05
CA LEU A 151 -14.33 9.80 1.18
C LEU A 151 -13.67 11.17 1.02
N ILE A 152 -13.06 11.43 -0.11
CA ILE A 152 -12.41 12.69 -0.44
C ILE A 152 -13.40 13.61 -1.17
#